data_2d155f219774178c389f24f60ec96b64
#
_entry.id   2d155f219774178c389f24f60ec96b64
#
_cell.length_a   1.000
_cell.length_b   1.000
_cell.length_c   1.000
_cell.angle_alpha   90.00
_cell.angle_beta   90.00
_cell.angle_gamma   90.00
#
_symmetry.space_group_name_H-M   'P 1'
#
loop_
_entity.id
_entity.type
_entity.pdbx_description
1 polymer ?
#
loop_
_entity_poly.entity_id
_entity_poly.type
_entity_poly.pdbx_seq_one_letter_code
_entity_poly.pdbx_strand_id
1 'polypeptide(L)'
;MSAYEAEKENWLRNLSAARAARVRALLGNARVDLDSSEAILGYRLRQHHVAVVCWAGAAGDGVLARLERVTAEVARQAGCHGRPIFLPQDESSAWAWLPLGIHDVFPIQVASTFPADVKTGIRFALGAVGSGVPGFRRTHQQALGAHAVALAAGPSGPFLTSFDDVAPLALMSGSIDLVRVWVAETLRSLADDDEHSLVLRDTLRVFLEEGGSFKATAERLTLHKNTVQYRVRKAEQSLGRPVGEDRLQVELALLASQWLGPAVLRHAGAPRP
;
A
#
# COMPACT_ATOMS: atom_id res chain seq x y z
N MET A 1 7.10 -14.22 39.96
CA MET A 1 6.21 -13.16 39.45
C MET A 1 5.37 -12.67 40.63
N SER A 2 5.39 -11.37 40.97
CA SER A 2 4.66 -10.87 42.12
C SER A 2 3.16 -10.76 41.78
N ALA A 3 2.28 -10.82 42.82
CA ALA A 3 0.83 -10.62 42.64
C ALA A 3 0.51 -9.28 41.94
N TYR A 4 1.30 -8.26 42.22
CA TYR A 4 1.20 -6.95 41.56
C TYR A 4 1.49 -6.98 40.04
N GLU A 5 2.49 -7.77 39.61
CA GLU A 5 2.82 -7.93 38.21
C GLU A 5 1.71 -8.66 37.46
N ALA A 6 1.14 -9.71 38.07
CA ALA A 6 0.02 -10.45 37.51
C ALA A 6 -1.25 -9.58 37.38
N GLU A 7 -1.54 -8.75 38.38
CA GLU A 7 -2.67 -7.82 38.35
C GLU A 7 -2.50 -6.73 37.29
N LYS A 8 -1.30 -6.16 37.17
CA LYS A 8 -0.95 -5.18 36.15
C LYS A 8 -1.06 -5.77 34.74
N GLU A 9 -0.58 -6.98 34.50
CA GLU A 9 -0.71 -7.67 33.21
C GLU A 9 -2.17 -7.97 32.86
N ASN A 10 -2.98 -8.37 33.85
CA ASN A 10 -4.40 -8.61 33.63
C ASN A 10 -5.15 -7.31 33.31
N TRP A 11 -4.84 -6.22 34.00
CA TRP A 11 -5.40 -4.90 33.72
C TRP A 11 -5.04 -4.42 32.29
N LEU A 12 -3.77 -4.57 31.88
CA LEU A 12 -3.30 -4.21 30.52
C LEU A 12 -4.00 -5.05 29.45
N ARG A 13 -4.18 -6.35 29.68
CA ARG A 13 -4.93 -7.24 28.77
C ARG A 13 -6.39 -6.82 28.62
N ASN A 14 -7.05 -6.50 29.71
CA ASN A 14 -8.44 -6.04 29.72
C ASN A 14 -8.61 -4.71 28.97
N LEU A 15 -7.67 -3.77 29.16
CA LEU A 15 -7.66 -2.50 28.45
C LEU A 15 -7.44 -2.69 26.93
N SER A 16 -6.53 -3.56 26.56
CA SER A 16 -6.28 -3.91 25.14
C SER A 16 -7.51 -4.55 24.50
N ALA A 17 -8.17 -5.50 25.20
CA ALA A 17 -9.39 -6.13 24.74
C ALA A 17 -10.55 -5.13 24.56
N ALA A 18 -10.71 -4.21 25.51
CA ALA A 18 -11.72 -3.15 25.43
C ALA A 18 -11.48 -2.21 24.25
N ARG A 19 -10.23 -1.81 23.98
CA ARG A 19 -9.84 -1.01 22.82
C ARG A 19 -10.13 -1.76 21.51
N ALA A 20 -9.75 -3.04 21.43
CA ALA A 20 -10.01 -3.87 20.27
C ALA A 20 -11.51 -4.01 19.97
N ALA A 21 -12.32 -4.26 21.00
CA ALA A 21 -13.78 -4.33 20.88
C ALA A 21 -14.37 -3.01 20.39
N ARG A 22 -13.87 -1.87 20.90
CA ARG A 22 -14.32 -0.54 20.50
C ARG A 22 -13.96 -0.22 19.06
N VAL A 23 -12.75 -0.54 18.60
CA VAL A 23 -12.35 -0.38 17.19
C VAL A 23 -13.25 -1.22 16.29
N ARG A 24 -13.50 -2.49 16.61
CA ARG A 24 -14.39 -3.35 15.82
C ARG A 24 -15.83 -2.79 15.76
N ALA A 25 -16.34 -2.26 16.87
CA ALA A 25 -17.65 -1.61 16.88
C ALA A 25 -17.68 -0.34 15.99
N LEU A 26 -16.61 0.46 15.98
CA LEU A 26 -16.47 1.61 15.10
C LEU A 26 -16.40 1.21 13.63
N LEU A 27 -15.73 0.11 13.29
CA LEU A 27 -15.63 -0.40 11.92
C LEU A 27 -16.95 -1.00 11.43
N GLY A 28 -17.77 -1.51 12.32
CA GLY A 28 -19.14 -1.97 12.02
C GLY A 28 -20.12 -0.80 11.84
N ASN A 29 -21.35 -1.12 11.45
CA ASN A 29 -22.45 -0.13 11.30
C ASN A 29 -23.20 0.13 12.61
N ALA A 30 -22.70 -0.30 13.77
CA ALA A 30 -23.34 -0.05 15.05
C ALA A 30 -23.31 1.46 15.37
N ARG A 31 -24.38 1.95 15.98
CA ARG A 31 -24.37 3.29 16.61
C ARG A 31 -23.46 3.23 17.82
N VAL A 32 -22.40 3.99 17.80
CA VAL A 32 -21.39 4.04 18.86
C VAL A 32 -21.38 5.45 19.44
N ASP A 33 -21.45 5.54 20.76
CA ASP A 33 -21.25 6.81 21.43
C ASP A 33 -19.81 7.30 21.26
N LEU A 34 -19.64 8.50 20.72
CA LEU A 34 -18.34 9.03 20.33
C LEU A 34 -17.49 9.37 21.56
N ASP A 35 -18.07 10.03 22.55
CA ASP A 35 -17.32 10.51 23.71
C ASP A 35 -16.79 9.32 24.54
N SER A 36 -17.65 8.31 24.76
CA SER A 36 -17.23 7.03 25.37
C SER A 36 -16.15 6.32 24.55
N SER A 37 -16.25 6.37 23.20
CA SER A 37 -15.27 5.73 22.33
C SER A 37 -13.92 6.44 22.39
N GLU A 38 -13.89 7.75 22.35
CA GLU A 38 -12.69 8.57 22.49
C GLU A 38 -12.01 8.35 23.85
N ALA A 39 -12.81 8.26 24.93
CA ALA A 39 -12.27 7.97 26.27
C ALA A 39 -11.61 6.57 26.37
N ILE A 40 -12.27 5.53 25.85
CA ILE A 40 -11.76 4.15 25.87
C ILE A 40 -10.49 4.02 25.00
N LEU A 41 -10.49 4.65 23.83
CA LEU A 41 -9.38 4.56 22.89
C LEU A 41 -8.20 5.45 23.29
N GLY A 42 -8.45 6.54 24.03
CA GLY A 42 -7.50 7.63 24.24
C GLY A 42 -7.14 8.31 22.91
N TYR A 43 -8.11 8.42 21.99
CA TYR A 43 -7.90 8.84 20.61
C TYR A 43 -9.09 9.68 20.14
N ARG A 44 -8.83 10.83 19.57
CA ARG A 44 -9.88 11.70 19.02
C ARG A 44 -10.41 11.14 17.70
N LEU A 45 -11.72 10.99 17.59
CA LEU A 45 -12.36 10.55 16.35
C LEU A 45 -12.78 11.73 15.45
N ARG A 46 -12.97 12.92 16.02
CA ARG A 46 -13.34 14.16 15.32
C ARG A 46 -12.11 14.88 14.75
N GLN A 47 -11.29 14.16 13.98
CA GLN A 47 -10.07 14.68 13.34
C GLN A 47 -9.82 13.96 12.02
N HIS A 48 -8.76 14.36 11.30
CA HIS A 48 -8.25 13.57 10.19
C HIS A 48 -7.38 12.41 10.71
N HIS A 49 -7.44 11.29 10.03
CA HIS A 49 -6.66 10.10 10.31
C HIS A 49 -6.27 9.36 9.05
N VAL A 50 -5.20 8.60 9.15
CA VAL A 50 -4.81 7.57 8.19
C VAL A 50 -4.77 6.23 8.91
N ALA A 51 -5.50 5.24 8.39
CA ALA A 51 -5.33 3.87 8.85
C ALA A 51 -4.15 3.21 8.13
N VAL A 52 -3.52 2.34 8.87
CA VAL A 52 -2.32 1.62 8.44
C VAL A 52 -2.51 0.15 8.78
N VAL A 53 -2.19 -0.72 7.82
CA VAL A 53 -1.89 -2.13 8.09
C VAL A 53 -0.37 -2.26 8.07
N CYS A 54 0.21 -2.73 9.16
CA CYS A 54 1.64 -3.00 9.24
C CYS A 54 1.88 -4.49 9.52
N TRP A 55 2.89 -5.04 8.86
CA TRP A 55 3.21 -6.47 9.01
C TRP A 55 4.70 -6.73 8.82
N ALA A 56 5.12 -7.89 9.30
CA ALA A 56 6.46 -8.43 9.09
C ALA A 56 6.41 -9.68 8.22
N GLY A 57 7.47 -9.96 7.49
CA GLY A 57 7.56 -11.13 6.61
C GLY A 57 7.64 -12.48 7.35
N ALA A 58 7.94 -12.46 8.65
CA ALA A 58 7.95 -13.63 9.51
C ALA A 58 7.52 -13.26 10.93
N ALA A 59 6.83 -14.16 11.60
CA ALA A 59 6.55 -14.06 13.02
C ALA A 59 7.82 -14.35 13.84
N GLY A 60 7.90 -13.80 15.05
CA GLY A 60 9.02 -14.01 15.97
C GLY A 60 8.93 -13.16 17.20
N ASP A 61 9.79 -13.45 18.16
CA ASP A 61 9.83 -12.71 19.43
C ASP A 61 10.10 -11.21 19.18
N GLY A 62 9.28 -10.38 19.79
CA GLY A 62 9.41 -8.92 19.72
C GLY A 62 8.96 -8.26 18.40
N VAL A 63 8.42 -9.00 17.41
CA VAL A 63 7.96 -8.46 16.15
C VAL A 63 6.86 -7.41 16.36
N LEU A 64 5.85 -7.69 17.17
CA LEU A 64 4.77 -6.73 17.46
C LEU A 64 5.28 -5.46 18.14
N ALA A 65 6.20 -5.59 19.09
CA ALA A 65 6.81 -4.44 19.75
C ALA A 65 7.64 -3.60 18.76
N ARG A 66 8.30 -4.25 17.80
CA ARG A 66 9.02 -3.56 16.73
C ARG A 66 8.05 -2.84 15.79
N LEU A 67 6.95 -3.48 15.37
CA LEU A 67 5.90 -2.87 14.55
C LEU A 67 5.30 -1.65 15.27
N GLU A 68 4.96 -1.74 16.55
CA GLU A 68 4.42 -0.62 17.33
C GLU A 68 5.40 0.55 17.38
N ARG A 69 6.68 0.28 17.68
CA ARG A 69 7.72 1.31 17.72
C ARG A 69 7.92 2.00 16.37
N VAL A 70 8.01 1.23 15.27
CA VAL A 70 8.18 1.82 13.93
C VAL A 70 6.92 2.59 13.52
N THR A 71 5.73 2.10 13.84
CA THR A 71 4.47 2.83 13.59
C THR A 71 4.42 4.16 14.34
N ALA A 72 4.85 4.18 15.60
CA ALA A 72 4.93 5.42 16.39
C ALA A 72 5.95 6.39 15.79
N GLU A 73 7.07 5.90 15.27
CA GLU A 73 8.08 6.73 14.60
C GLU A 73 7.57 7.27 13.26
N VAL A 74 6.86 6.47 12.45
CA VAL A 74 6.16 6.93 11.24
C VAL A 74 5.20 8.07 11.59
N ALA A 75 4.38 7.91 12.62
CA ALA A 75 3.45 8.94 13.07
C ALA A 75 4.18 10.23 13.48
N ARG A 76 5.26 10.11 14.25
CA ARG A 76 6.06 11.25 14.70
C ARG A 76 6.66 12.02 13.52
N GLN A 77 7.25 11.33 12.55
CA GLN A 77 7.87 11.95 11.37
C GLN A 77 6.82 12.54 10.42
N ALA A 78 5.60 11.97 10.40
CA ALA A 78 4.48 12.52 9.67
C ALA A 78 3.82 13.75 10.35
N GLY A 79 4.36 14.19 11.49
CA GLY A 79 3.80 15.34 12.21
C GLY A 79 2.50 15.04 12.96
N CYS A 80 2.23 13.78 13.29
CA CYS A 80 1.04 13.42 14.05
C CYS A 80 1.10 13.96 15.48
N HIS A 81 0.04 14.62 15.92
CA HIS A 81 -0.13 15.14 17.27
C HIS A 81 -1.02 14.19 18.09
N GLY A 82 -0.40 13.25 18.79
CA GLY A 82 -1.09 12.28 19.64
C GLY A 82 -0.58 10.85 19.44
N ARG A 83 -1.04 9.96 20.33
CA ARG A 83 -0.64 8.55 20.27
C ARG A 83 -1.48 7.82 19.22
N PRO A 84 -0.87 7.09 18.27
CA PRO A 84 -1.59 6.22 17.36
C PRO A 84 -2.39 5.15 18.11
N ILE A 85 -3.53 4.73 17.56
CA ILE A 85 -4.10 3.44 17.91
C ILE A 85 -3.21 2.39 17.28
N PHE A 86 -2.82 1.38 18.06
CA PHE A 86 -2.12 0.19 17.56
C PHE A 86 -2.88 -1.06 18.05
N LEU A 87 -3.26 -1.92 17.14
CA LEU A 87 -4.11 -3.07 17.41
C LEU A 87 -3.54 -4.32 16.73
N PRO A 88 -2.81 -5.18 17.45
CA PRO A 88 -2.35 -6.46 16.93
C PRO A 88 -3.50 -7.28 16.37
N GLN A 89 -3.27 -7.91 15.21
CA GLN A 89 -4.21 -8.83 14.58
C GLN A 89 -3.76 -10.28 14.73
N ASP A 90 -2.45 -10.51 14.60
CA ASP A 90 -1.78 -11.78 14.82
C ASP A 90 -0.33 -11.51 15.35
N GLU A 91 0.54 -12.53 15.33
CA GLU A 91 1.92 -12.45 15.84
C GLU A 91 2.85 -11.60 14.95
N SER A 92 2.44 -11.26 13.74
CA SER A 92 3.25 -10.58 12.73
C SER A 92 2.58 -9.38 12.07
N SER A 93 1.33 -9.08 12.43
CA SER A 93 0.58 -7.99 11.82
C SER A 93 -0.24 -7.18 12.83
N ALA A 94 -0.48 -5.92 12.49
CA ALA A 94 -1.31 -5.02 13.29
C ALA A 94 -2.02 -3.99 12.41
N TRP A 95 -3.15 -3.49 12.90
CA TRP A 95 -3.80 -2.29 12.40
C TRP A 95 -3.40 -1.10 13.26
N ALA A 96 -3.25 0.05 12.62
CA ALA A 96 -3.02 1.29 13.35
C ALA A 96 -3.82 2.44 12.73
N TRP A 97 -4.09 3.48 13.54
CA TRP A 97 -4.63 4.76 13.06
C TRP A 97 -3.75 5.88 13.54
N LEU A 98 -3.24 6.65 12.60
CA LEU A 98 -2.36 7.80 12.86
C LEU A 98 -3.21 9.07 12.96
N PRO A 99 -3.12 9.85 14.07
CA PRO A 99 -3.92 11.06 14.26
C PRO A 99 -3.28 12.25 13.54
N LEU A 100 -3.87 12.69 12.45
CA LEU A 100 -3.37 13.84 11.67
C LEU A 100 -3.92 15.20 12.16
N GLY A 101 -4.86 15.19 13.12
CA GLY A 101 -5.45 16.43 13.62
C GLY A 101 -6.23 17.19 12.54
N ILE A 102 -5.75 18.38 12.20
CA ILE A 102 -6.33 19.24 11.15
C ILE A 102 -5.73 19.00 9.77
N HIS A 103 -4.65 18.22 9.67
CA HIS A 103 -3.95 17.97 8.40
C HIS A 103 -4.72 16.96 7.55
N ASP A 104 -4.99 17.31 6.32
CA ASP A 104 -5.73 16.51 5.33
C ASP A 104 -4.83 15.78 4.34
N VAL A 105 -3.51 15.89 4.52
CA VAL A 105 -2.48 15.22 3.71
C VAL A 105 -1.53 14.43 4.60
N PHE A 106 -1.24 13.20 4.20
CA PHE A 106 -0.19 12.39 4.81
C PHE A 106 1.11 12.54 4.01
N PRO A 107 2.24 12.93 4.64
CA PRO A 107 3.50 13.12 3.93
C PRO A 107 4.13 11.77 3.59
N ILE A 108 3.79 11.21 2.44
CA ILE A 108 4.25 9.87 1.98
C ILE A 108 5.79 9.77 1.95
N GLN A 109 6.48 10.90 1.77
CA GLN A 109 7.94 11.01 1.76
C GLN A 109 8.59 10.55 3.08
N VAL A 110 7.81 10.45 4.15
CA VAL A 110 8.28 9.88 5.43
C VAL A 110 8.90 8.49 5.26
N ALA A 111 8.44 7.73 4.28
CA ALA A 111 9.00 6.41 3.97
C ALA A 111 10.48 6.46 3.56
N SER A 112 10.95 7.55 2.93
CA SER A 112 12.34 7.69 2.49
C SER A 112 13.31 7.99 3.64
N THR A 113 12.82 8.56 4.74
CA THR A 113 13.63 8.98 5.88
C THR A 113 14.08 7.82 6.79
N PHE A 114 13.45 6.65 6.66
CA PHE A 114 13.82 5.49 7.47
C PHE A 114 15.09 4.81 6.96
N PRO A 115 16.02 4.44 7.87
CA PRO A 115 17.18 3.63 7.56
C PRO A 115 16.80 2.26 6.97
N ALA A 116 17.70 1.67 6.18
CA ALA A 116 17.44 0.39 5.50
C ALA A 116 17.18 -0.77 6.48
N ASP A 117 17.89 -0.80 7.62
CA ASP A 117 17.74 -1.80 8.68
C ASP A 117 16.34 -1.75 9.32
N VAL A 118 15.76 -0.56 9.47
CA VAL A 118 14.37 -0.39 9.96
C VAL A 118 13.38 -0.92 8.96
N LYS A 119 13.62 -0.70 7.66
CA LYS A 119 12.76 -1.16 6.56
C LYS A 119 12.84 -2.67 6.33
N THR A 120 13.90 -3.33 6.80
CA THR A 120 14.10 -4.76 6.56
C THR A 120 13.01 -5.60 7.22
N GLY A 121 12.29 -6.35 6.41
CA GLY A 121 11.28 -7.31 6.86
C GLY A 121 9.99 -6.71 7.43
N ILE A 122 9.83 -5.37 7.44
CA ILE A 122 8.60 -4.68 7.83
C ILE A 122 8.02 -3.94 6.63
N ARG A 123 6.68 -3.91 6.54
CA ARG A 123 5.95 -3.19 5.50
C ARG A 123 4.73 -2.50 6.07
N PHE A 124 4.30 -1.46 5.36
CA PHE A 124 3.13 -0.64 5.69
C PHE A 124 2.23 -0.48 4.47
N ALA A 125 0.93 -0.64 4.68
CA ALA A 125 -0.10 -0.28 3.70
C ALA A 125 -1.00 0.78 4.31
N LEU A 126 -1.21 1.89 3.60
CA LEU A 126 -1.95 3.06 4.06
C LEU A 126 -3.24 3.24 3.27
N GLY A 127 -4.31 3.61 3.96
CA GLY A 127 -5.48 4.20 3.32
C GLY A 127 -5.26 5.68 2.98
N ALA A 128 -6.16 6.27 2.21
CA ALA A 128 -6.21 7.70 2.03
C ALA A 128 -6.66 8.41 3.33
N VAL A 129 -6.31 9.68 3.47
CA VAL A 129 -6.72 10.47 4.64
C VAL A 129 -8.24 10.54 4.73
N GLY A 130 -8.77 10.32 5.93
CA GLY A 130 -10.19 10.38 6.21
C GLY A 130 -10.50 11.22 7.45
N SER A 131 -11.68 11.86 7.48
CA SER A 131 -12.11 12.68 8.60
C SER A 131 -13.30 12.06 9.34
N GLY A 132 -13.27 12.16 10.66
CA GLY A 132 -14.35 11.67 11.52
C GLY A 132 -14.50 10.14 11.47
N VAL A 133 -15.59 9.62 12.05
CA VAL A 133 -15.87 8.16 12.05
C VAL A 133 -16.06 7.59 10.64
N PRO A 134 -16.72 8.26 9.69
CA PRO A 134 -16.77 7.76 8.32
C PRO A 134 -15.38 7.65 7.69
N GLY A 135 -14.51 8.63 7.93
CA GLY A 135 -13.11 8.61 7.49
C GLY A 135 -12.33 7.48 8.15
N PHE A 136 -12.50 7.27 9.46
CA PHE A 136 -11.88 6.18 10.22
C PHE A 136 -12.15 4.80 9.60
N ARG A 137 -13.39 4.56 9.16
CA ARG A 137 -13.80 3.31 8.48
C ARG A 137 -13.23 3.21 7.07
N ARG A 138 -13.39 4.29 6.28
CA ARG A 138 -12.98 4.32 4.87
C ARG A 138 -11.47 4.10 4.73
N THR A 139 -10.66 4.85 5.49
CA THR A 139 -9.20 4.72 5.41
C THR A 139 -8.72 3.31 5.80
N HIS A 140 -9.41 2.63 6.74
CA HIS A 140 -9.11 1.25 7.09
C HIS A 140 -9.41 0.26 5.96
N GLN A 141 -10.58 0.38 5.31
CA GLN A 141 -10.91 -0.45 4.16
C GLN A 141 -9.91 -0.27 3.02
N GLN A 142 -9.50 0.97 2.78
CA GLN A 142 -8.49 1.31 1.78
C GLN A 142 -7.12 0.74 2.14
N ALA A 143 -6.70 0.82 3.41
CA ALA A 143 -5.46 0.22 3.89
C ALA A 143 -5.45 -1.31 3.71
N LEU A 144 -6.58 -1.98 3.94
CA LEU A 144 -6.74 -3.42 3.67
C LEU A 144 -6.61 -3.72 2.17
N GLY A 145 -7.19 -2.89 1.30
CA GLY A 145 -7.04 -3.03 -0.15
C GLY A 145 -5.58 -2.85 -0.61
N ALA A 146 -4.90 -1.83 -0.11
CA ALA A 146 -3.48 -1.61 -0.38
C ALA A 146 -2.60 -2.76 0.15
N HIS A 147 -2.94 -3.29 1.33
CA HIS A 147 -2.27 -4.47 1.92
C HIS A 147 -2.41 -5.71 1.04
N ALA A 148 -3.60 -5.98 0.49
CA ALA A 148 -3.81 -7.11 -0.42
C ALA A 148 -2.93 -7.01 -1.67
N VAL A 149 -2.81 -5.82 -2.27
CA VAL A 149 -1.90 -5.58 -3.41
C VAL A 149 -0.43 -5.76 -2.99
N ALA A 150 -0.03 -5.21 -1.84
CA ALA A 150 1.35 -5.34 -1.35
C ALA A 150 1.74 -6.79 -1.03
N LEU A 151 0.81 -7.60 -0.53
CA LEU A 151 1.03 -9.05 -0.32
C LEU A 151 1.20 -9.79 -1.65
N ALA A 152 0.37 -9.48 -2.65
CA ALA A 152 0.48 -10.07 -3.98
C ALA A 152 1.79 -9.69 -4.71
N ALA A 153 2.33 -8.49 -4.44
CA ALA A 153 3.63 -8.05 -4.92
C ALA A 153 4.82 -8.82 -4.30
N GLY A 154 4.58 -9.52 -3.20
CA GLY A 154 5.59 -10.34 -2.53
C GLY A 154 6.64 -9.54 -1.74
N PRO A 155 7.74 -10.22 -1.32
CA PRO A 155 8.72 -9.63 -0.41
C PRO A 155 9.58 -8.50 -1.00
N SER A 156 9.60 -8.35 -2.33
CA SER A 156 10.34 -7.29 -3.03
C SER A 156 9.56 -5.96 -3.12
N GLY A 157 8.31 -5.93 -2.67
CA GLY A 157 7.47 -4.74 -2.69
C GLY A 157 8.03 -3.58 -1.85
N PRO A 158 7.52 -2.35 -2.00
CA PRO A 158 8.00 -1.17 -1.28
C PRO A 158 7.74 -1.29 0.22
N PHE A 159 8.52 -0.54 1.02
CA PHE A 159 8.32 -0.42 2.46
C PHE A 159 6.94 0.12 2.83
N LEU A 160 6.43 1.04 2.01
CA LEU A 160 5.15 1.70 2.22
C LEU A 160 4.36 1.69 0.91
N THR A 161 3.13 1.17 0.95
CA THR A 161 2.17 1.13 -0.17
C THR A 161 0.99 2.01 0.18
N SER A 162 0.76 3.09 -0.57
CA SER A 162 -0.42 3.93 -0.40
C SER A 162 -1.59 3.41 -1.24
N PHE A 163 -2.81 3.47 -0.70
CA PHE A 163 -4.00 3.16 -1.47
C PHE A 163 -4.14 4.04 -2.71
N ASP A 164 -3.74 5.32 -2.63
CA ASP A 164 -3.83 6.24 -3.76
C ASP A 164 -2.97 5.79 -4.96
N ASP A 165 -1.84 5.11 -4.69
CA ASP A 165 -0.96 4.58 -5.74
C ASP A 165 -1.50 3.30 -6.38
N VAL A 166 -2.31 2.52 -5.66
CA VAL A 166 -2.74 1.17 -6.06
C VAL A 166 -4.26 1.01 -6.12
N ALA A 167 -5.02 2.09 -6.00
CA ALA A 167 -6.48 2.04 -5.90
C ALA A 167 -7.15 1.21 -7.03
N PRO A 168 -6.79 1.36 -8.31
CA PRO A 168 -7.38 0.52 -9.36
C PRO A 168 -7.13 -0.97 -9.12
N LEU A 169 -5.92 -1.34 -8.70
CA LEU A 169 -5.56 -2.75 -8.42
C LEU A 169 -6.27 -3.27 -7.18
N ALA A 170 -6.35 -2.46 -6.12
CA ALA A 170 -7.06 -2.83 -4.90
C ALA A 170 -8.55 -3.09 -5.15
N LEU A 171 -9.17 -2.35 -6.08
CA LEU A 171 -10.55 -2.55 -6.50
C LEU A 171 -10.73 -3.76 -7.43
N MET A 172 -9.69 -4.11 -8.21
CA MET A 172 -9.69 -5.25 -9.14
C MET A 172 -9.22 -6.57 -8.50
N SER A 173 -8.67 -6.53 -7.29
CA SER A 173 -7.92 -7.65 -6.66
C SER A 173 -8.76 -8.86 -6.22
N GLY A 174 -10.01 -8.97 -6.67
CA GLY A 174 -10.86 -10.14 -6.39
C GLY A 174 -10.32 -11.48 -6.92
N SER A 175 -9.46 -11.48 -7.94
CA SER A 175 -8.81 -12.68 -8.48
C SER A 175 -7.52 -12.33 -9.24
N ILE A 176 -6.39 -12.70 -8.68
CA ILE A 176 -5.07 -12.49 -9.31
C ILE A 176 -4.95 -13.22 -10.65
N ASP A 177 -5.58 -14.40 -10.79
CA ASP A 177 -5.53 -15.18 -12.02
C ASP A 177 -6.26 -14.47 -13.17
N LEU A 178 -7.39 -13.83 -12.89
CA LEU A 178 -8.09 -13.01 -13.90
C LEU A 178 -7.25 -11.79 -14.29
N VAL A 179 -6.60 -11.14 -13.33
CA VAL A 179 -5.69 -10.02 -13.61
C VAL A 179 -4.52 -10.48 -14.47
N ARG A 180 -3.94 -11.65 -14.20
CA ARG A 180 -2.84 -12.22 -15.00
C ARG A 180 -3.26 -12.45 -16.46
N VAL A 181 -4.40 -13.09 -16.66
CA VAL A 181 -4.94 -13.34 -18.03
C VAL A 181 -5.15 -12.02 -18.75
N TRP A 182 -5.84 -11.07 -18.11
CA TRP A 182 -6.11 -9.77 -18.69
C TRP A 182 -4.85 -8.96 -19.00
N VAL A 183 -3.84 -8.97 -18.12
CA VAL A 183 -2.54 -8.32 -18.37
C VAL A 183 -1.84 -8.95 -19.59
N ALA A 184 -1.85 -10.29 -19.69
CA ALA A 184 -1.25 -11.00 -20.81
C ALA A 184 -1.94 -10.67 -22.16
N GLU A 185 -3.27 -10.55 -22.17
CA GLU A 185 -4.06 -10.17 -23.35
C GLU A 185 -3.82 -8.70 -23.73
N THR A 186 -3.79 -7.81 -22.75
CA THR A 186 -3.63 -6.37 -22.96
C THR A 186 -2.24 -6.01 -23.43
N LEU A 187 -1.21 -6.50 -22.74
CA LEU A 187 0.20 -6.16 -23.00
C LEU A 187 0.87 -7.06 -24.03
N ARG A 188 0.28 -8.22 -24.37
CA ARG A 188 0.83 -9.19 -25.32
C ARG A 188 2.28 -9.57 -24.97
N SER A 189 3.25 -9.35 -25.91
CA SER A 189 4.65 -9.67 -25.65
C SER A 189 5.33 -8.74 -24.63
N LEU A 190 4.76 -7.57 -24.31
CA LEU A 190 5.22 -6.78 -23.17
C LEU A 190 4.92 -7.41 -21.82
N ALA A 191 4.04 -8.41 -21.75
CA ALA A 191 3.77 -9.15 -20.51
C ALA A 191 4.84 -10.20 -20.18
N ASP A 192 5.85 -10.40 -21.02
CA ASP A 192 6.92 -11.34 -20.76
C ASP A 192 7.82 -10.84 -19.60
N ASP A 193 8.17 -11.74 -18.68
CA ASP A 193 9.00 -11.44 -17.51
C ASP A 193 10.49 -11.56 -17.87
N ASP A 194 10.95 -10.61 -18.67
CA ASP A 194 12.33 -10.47 -19.11
C ASP A 194 12.80 -9.00 -19.03
N GLU A 195 14.12 -8.82 -19.01
CA GLU A 195 14.74 -7.49 -18.86
C GLU A 195 14.37 -6.53 -20.01
N HIS A 196 14.27 -7.05 -21.24
CA HIS A 196 13.92 -6.23 -22.40
C HIS A 196 12.51 -5.69 -22.28
N SER A 197 11.54 -6.55 -21.98
CA SER A 197 10.14 -6.20 -21.77
C SER A 197 9.96 -5.27 -20.56
N LEU A 198 10.73 -5.48 -19.49
CA LEU A 198 10.76 -4.58 -18.31
C LEU A 198 11.14 -3.16 -18.71
N VAL A 199 12.25 -2.98 -19.44
CA VAL A 199 12.70 -1.65 -19.89
C VAL A 199 11.68 -0.96 -20.79
N LEU A 200 11.00 -1.72 -21.65
CA LEU A 200 9.95 -1.17 -22.52
C LEU A 200 8.71 -0.77 -21.72
N ARG A 201 8.25 -1.62 -20.78
CA ARG A 201 7.12 -1.31 -19.89
C ARG A 201 7.39 -0.04 -19.08
N ASP A 202 8.56 0.08 -18.43
CA ASP A 202 8.90 1.24 -17.64
C ASP A 202 8.97 2.52 -18.48
N THR A 203 9.57 2.45 -19.67
CA THR A 203 9.63 3.60 -20.57
C THR A 203 8.22 4.01 -21.03
N LEU A 204 7.38 3.05 -21.39
CA LEU A 204 6.01 3.32 -21.86
C LEU A 204 5.15 3.91 -20.72
N ARG A 205 5.26 3.37 -19.51
CA ARG A 205 4.55 3.87 -18.33
C ARG A 205 4.89 5.35 -18.08
N VAL A 206 6.18 5.69 -17.99
CA VAL A 206 6.61 7.08 -17.78
C VAL A 206 6.17 7.98 -18.94
N PHE A 207 6.21 7.48 -20.19
CA PHE A 207 5.73 8.23 -21.36
C PHE A 207 4.23 8.57 -21.25
N LEU A 208 3.41 7.65 -20.76
CA LEU A 208 1.97 7.88 -20.57
C LEU A 208 1.70 8.82 -19.39
N GLU A 209 2.44 8.68 -18.28
CA GLU A 209 2.37 9.57 -17.12
C GLU A 209 2.74 11.02 -17.50
N GLU A 210 3.72 11.21 -18.40
CA GLU A 210 4.13 12.52 -18.92
C GLU A 210 3.23 13.02 -20.10
N GLY A 211 2.02 12.47 -20.20
CA GLY A 211 1.03 12.89 -21.20
C GLY A 211 1.42 12.62 -22.66
N GLY A 212 2.36 11.69 -22.89
CA GLY A 212 2.88 11.38 -24.23
C GLY A 212 4.03 12.30 -24.68
N SER A 213 4.66 13.01 -23.75
CA SER A 213 5.77 13.92 -24.04
C SER A 213 7.10 13.19 -24.06
N PHE A 214 7.67 12.95 -25.24
CA PHE A 214 9.02 12.38 -25.39
C PHE A 214 10.11 13.19 -24.69
N LYS A 215 9.95 14.51 -24.61
CA LYS A 215 10.93 15.40 -23.95
C LYS A 215 10.87 15.20 -22.42
N ALA A 216 9.69 15.32 -21.83
CA ALA A 216 9.52 15.16 -20.38
C ALA A 216 9.90 13.74 -19.93
N THR A 217 9.53 12.70 -20.71
CA THR A 217 9.94 11.31 -20.45
C THR A 217 11.47 11.16 -20.47
N ALA A 218 12.14 11.77 -21.44
CA ALA A 218 13.60 11.70 -21.54
C ALA A 218 14.29 12.37 -20.35
N GLU A 219 13.81 13.52 -19.92
CA GLU A 219 14.28 14.25 -18.73
C GLU A 219 14.07 13.40 -17.47
N ARG A 220 12.88 12.84 -17.27
CA ARG A 220 12.55 12.03 -16.09
C ARG A 220 13.34 10.71 -16.00
N LEU A 221 13.60 10.06 -17.12
CA LEU A 221 14.37 8.82 -17.20
C LEU A 221 15.89 9.04 -17.35
N THR A 222 16.33 10.28 -17.47
CA THR A 222 17.74 10.64 -17.75
C THR A 222 18.24 9.93 -19.01
N LEU A 223 17.43 9.97 -20.08
CA LEU A 223 17.71 9.35 -21.38
C LEU A 223 17.72 10.41 -22.50
N HIS A 224 18.31 10.04 -23.64
CA HIS A 224 18.16 10.85 -24.87
C HIS A 224 16.76 10.66 -25.47
N LYS A 225 16.16 11.74 -26.02
CA LYS A 225 14.83 11.73 -26.64
C LYS A 225 14.66 10.63 -27.69
N ASN A 226 15.68 10.39 -28.53
CA ASN A 226 15.63 9.36 -29.57
C ASN A 226 15.55 7.94 -28.98
N THR A 227 16.19 7.72 -27.83
CA THR A 227 16.08 6.43 -27.10
C THR A 227 14.66 6.20 -26.61
N VAL A 228 14.01 7.24 -26.07
CA VAL A 228 12.61 7.13 -25.63
C VAL A 228 11.70 6.85 -26.83
N GLN A 229 11.88 7.60 -27.93
CA GLN A 229 11.10 7.37 -29.16
C GLN A 229 11.26 5.93 -29.69
N TYR A 230 12.49 5.42 -29.69
CA TYR A 230 12.77 4.05 -30.11
C TYR A 230 12.06 3.03 -29.18
N ARG A 231 12.16 3.18 -27.87
CA ARG A 231 11.55 2.28 -26.90
C ARG A 231 10.02 2.30 -26.95
N VAL A 232 9.41 3.48 -27.06
CA VAL A 232 7.95 3.61 -27.21
C VAL A 232 7.48 2.92 -28.49
N ARG A 233 8.17 3.15 -29.64
CA ARG A 233 7.83 2.45 -30.88
C ARG A 233 7.97 0.92 -30.75
N LYS A 234 9.00 0.44 -30.06
CA LYS A 234 9.18 -1.00 -29.78
C LYS A 234 8.07 -1.55 -28.88
N ALA A 235 7.66 -0.79 -27.87
CA ALA A 235 6.53 -1.15 -27.02
C ALA A 235 5.23 -1.26 -27.82
N GLU A 236 4.93 -0.30 -28.70
CA GLU A 236 3.75 -0.37 -29.60
C GLU A 236 3.81 -1.56 -30.57
N GLN A 237 4.99 -1.89 -31.09
CA GLN A 237 5.17 -3.11 -31.89
C GLN A 237 4.87 -4.37 -31.08
N SER A 238 5.27 -4.41 -29.81
CA SER A 238 4.99 -5.52 -28.91
C SER A 238 3.51 -5.60 -28.52
N LEU A 239 2.83 -4.46 -28.38
CA LEU A 239 1.38 -4.35 -28.21
C LEU A 239 0.62 -4.75 -29.49
N GLY A 240 1.25 -4.63 -30.66
CA GLY A 240 0.62 -4.84 -31.98
C GLY A 240 -0.39 -3.76 -32.36
N ARG A 241 -0.40 -2.62 -31.66
CA ARG A 241 -1.26 -1.45 -31.92
C ARG A 241 -0.65 -0.19 -31.31
N PRO A 242 -1.04 1.01 -31.79
CA PRO A 242 -0.72 2.28 -31.14
C PRO A 242 -1.30 2.30 -29.71
N VAL A 243 -0.53 2.85 -28.78
CA VAL A 243 -0.94 2.91 -27.36
C VAL A 243 -2.19 3.78 -27.14
N GLY A 244 -2.46 4.72 -28.03
CA GLY A 244 -3.62 5.61 -27.95
C GLY A 244 -4.98 4.93 -28.17
N GLU A 245 -5.03 3.75 -28.82
CA GLU A 245 -6.29 3.05 -29.10
C GLU A 245 -6.96 2.50 -27.84
N ASP A 246 -6.18 1.96 -26.89
CA ASP A 246 -6.68 1.38 -25.63
C ASP A 246 -5.90 1.92 -24.43
N ARG A 247 -5.63 3.21 -24.42
CA ARG A 247 -4.72 3.87 -23.49
C ARG A 247 -5.00 3.50 -22.03
N LEU A 248 -6.24 3.60 -21.58
CA LEU A 248 -6.62 3.29 -20.19
C LEU A 248 -6.30 1.85 -19.81
N GLN A 249 -6.60 0.89 -20.70
CA GLN A 249 -6.33 -0.52 -20.42
C GLN A 249 -4.83 -0.78 -20.33
N VAL A 250 -4.04 -0.17 -21.23
CA VAL A 250 -2.58 -0.28 -21.22
C VAL A 250 -2.00 0.35 -19.96
N GLU A 251 -2.45 1.54 -19.56
CA GLU A 251 -2.02 2.19 -18.30
C GLU A 251 -2.29 1.32 -17.08
N LEU A 252 -3.49 0.75 -16.96
CA LEU A 252 -3.86 -0.14 -15.87
C LEU A 252 -3.06 -1.45 -15.89
N ALA A 253 -2.80 -2.03 -17.06
CA ALA A 253 -2.02 -3.26 -17.17
C ALA A 253 -0.53 -3.03 -16.88
N LEU A 254 0.01 -1.86 -17.24
CA LEU A 254 1.36 -1.44 -16.84
C LEU A 254 1.46 -1.22 -15.34
N LEU A 255 0.45 -0.59 -14.74
CA LEU A 255 0.36 -0.44 -13.28
C LEU A 255 0.33 -1.80 -12.58
N ALA A 256 -0.50 -2.74 -13.07
CA ALA A 256 -0.54 -4.10 -12.54
C ALA A 256 0.81 -4.81 -12.67
N SER A 257 1.49 -4.69 -13.80
CA SER A 257 2.82 -5.27 -14.02
C SER A 257 3.87 -4.70 -13.08
N GLN A 258 3.81 -3.40 -12.79
CA GLN A 258 4.73 -2.72 -11.88
C GLN A 258 4.57 -3.19 -10.44
N TRP A 259 3.32 -3.28 -9.97
CA TRP A 259 3.05 -3.60 -8.57
C TRP A 259 3.00 -5.10 -8.27
N LEU A 260 2.46 -5.90 -9.17
CA LEU A 260 2.25 -7.33 -8.98
C LEU A 260 3.38 -8.19 -9.59
N GLY A 261 4.18 -7.61 -10.48
CA GLY A 261 5.36 -8.23 -11.05
C GLY A 261 5.14 -9.66 -11.55
N PRO A 262 5.97 -10.63 -11.10
CA PRO A 262 5.89 -12.03 -11.54
C PRO A 262 4.52 -12.69 -11.29
N ALA A 263 3.71 -12.16 -10.35
CA ALA A 263 2.37 -12.72 -10.10
C ALA A 263 1.42 -12.56 -11.29
N VAL A 264 1.66 -11.57 -12.16
CA VAL A 264 0.81 -11.27 -13.34
C VAL A 264 1.57 -11.31 -14.67
N LEU A 265 2.89 -11.37 -14.65
CA LEU A 265 3.72 -11.49 -15.85
C LEU A 265 3.86 -12.96 -16.29
N ARG A 266 4.16 -13.16 -17.57
CA ARG A 266 4.43 -14.49 -18.13
C ARG A 266 5.88 -14.86 -17.90
N HIS A 267 6.11 -16.00 -17.28
CA HIS A 267 7.47 -16.53 -17.17
C HIS A 267 8.05 -16.89 -18.55
N ALA A 268 9.34 -16.65 -18.71
CA ALA A 268 10.07 -17.04 -19.92
C ALA A 268 9.88 -18.54 -20.18
N GLY A 269 9.30 -18.88 -21.35
CA GLY A 269 9.01 -20.25 -21.74
C GLY A 269 7.57 -20.72 -21.63
N ALA A 270 6.64 -19.89 -21.14
CA ALA A 270 5.22 -20.22 -21.20
C ALA A 270 4.69 -20.18 -22.67
N PRO A 271 3.82 -21.12 -23.08
CA PRO A 271 3.26 -21.11 -24.42
C PRO A 271 2.50 -19.79 -24.66
N ARG A 272 2.71 -19.20 -25.83
CA ARG A 272 1.94 -18.05 -26.28
C ARG A 272 0.54 -18.53 -26.67
N PRO A 273 -0.53 -17.85 -26.21
CA PRO A 273 -1.90 -18.19 -26.57
C PRO A 273 -2.17 -18.01 -28.07
#